data_c3a32469e1c4cbd48675cb890e49c237
#
_entry.id   c3a32469e1c4cbd48675cb890e49c237
#
_cell.length_a   1.000
_cell.length_b   1.000
_cell.length_c   1.000
_cell.angle_alpha   90.00
_cell.angle_beta   90.00
_cell.angle_gamma   90.00
#
_symmetry.space_group_name_H-M   'P 1'
#
loop_
_entity.id
_entity.type
_entity.pdbx_description
1 polymer ?
#
loop_
_entity_poly.entity_id
_entity_poly.type
_entity_poly.pdbx_seq_one_letter_code
_entity_poly.pdbx_strand_id
1 'polypeptide(L)'
;MARRATRGTEAARTCATGVCDPQRTQGLKAPAPKGKHPLVTLRGPGVFLAALVSKQGGNTDLTFVNLDIDGRNVTSLSFAAADNLGLTQHNPYGLVLLRGKLVETFTIGFPSPLRFERELKLSVTVNETGVVQIVANVIHGTV
;
A
#
# COMPACT_ATOMS: atom_id res chain seq x y z
N MET A 1 -12.35 -34.40 -18.86
CA MET A 1 -12.01 -34.25 -18.22
C MET A 1 -10.71 -34.03 -17.90
N ALA A 2 -9.96 -34.27 -18.57
CA ALA A 2 -8.65 -34.05 -18.30
C ALA A 2 -8.32 -32.68 -17.95
N ARG A 3 -8.95 -31.83 -18.51
CA ARG A 3 -8.71 -30.58 -18.29
C ARG A 3 -8.91 -30.24 -16.97
N ARG A 4 -9.56 -31.01 -16.30
CA ARG A 4 -9.85 -30.80 -15.09
C ARG A 4 -8.68 -30.93 -14.28
N ALA A 5 -7.81 -31.83 -14.58
CA ALA A 5 -6.64 -32.03 -13.81
C ALA A 5 -5.82 -30.76 -13.94
N THR A 6 -5.82 -30.22 -15.09
CA THR A 6 -5.08 -29.01 -15.30
C THR A 6 -5.67 -27.93 -14.48
N ARG A 7 -6.98 -28.02 -14.40
CA ARG A 7 -7.65 -27.07 -13.69
C ARG A 7 -7.33 -27.24 -12.28
N GLY A 8 -7.09 -28.42 -11.81
CA GLY A 8 -6.74 -28.66 -10.44
C GLY A 8 -5.39 -28.08 -10.11
N THR A 9 -4.49 -28.02 -11.09
CA THR A 9 -3.19 -27.44 -10.84
C THR A 9 -3.27 -25.95 -10.92
N GLU A 10 -4.22 -25.44 -11.64
CA GLU A 10 -4.44 -24.01 -11.64
C GLU A 10 -5.24 -23.74 -10.41
N ALA A 11 -4.83 -22.85 -9.62
CA ALA A 11 -5.60 -22.49 -8.46
C ALA A 11 -7.02 -22.16 -8.89
N ALA A 12 -7.99 -22.70 -8.20
CA ALA A 12 -9.35 -22.31 -8.44
C ALA A 12 -9.45 -20.83 -8.16
N ARG A 13 -10.19 -20.13 -8.98
CA ARG A 13 -10.37 -18.71 -8.80
C ARG A 13 -11.11 -18.45 -7.50
N THR A 14 -10.52 -17.65 -6.63
CA THR A 14 -11.08 -17.30 -5.33
C THR A 14 -11.58 -15.88 -5.37
N CYS A 15 -12.87 -15.72 -5.08
CA CYS A 15 -13.49 -14.39 -5.09
C CYS A 15 -14.26 -14.15 -3.79
N ALA A 16 -14.23 -12.92 -3.32
CA ALA A 16 -15.01 -12.48 -2.18
C ALA A 16 -15.37 -11.02 -2.36
N THR A 17 -16.65 -10.68 -2.16
CA THR A 17 -17.12 -9.29 -2.26
C THR A 17 -16.70 -8.59 -3.55
N GLY A 18 -16.76 -9.28 -4.68
CA GLY A 18 -16.40 -8.69 -5.97
C GLY A 18 -14.92 -8.64 -6.25
N VAL A 19 -14.10 -9.20 -5.39
CA VAL A 19 -12.66 -9.25 -5.57
C VAL A 19 -12.23 -10.69 -5.71
N CYS A 20 -11.44 -10.97 -6.74
CA CYS A 20 -10.95 -12.31 -6.99
C CYS A 20 -9.44 -12.36 -6.89
N ASP A 21 -8.95 -13.56 -6.58
CA ASP A 21 -7.51 -13.86 -6.58
C ASP A 21 -6.67 -12.85 -5.80
N PRO A 22 -6.95 -12.67 -4.50
CA PRO A 22 -6.18 -11.72 -3.70
C PRO A 22 -4.73 -12.14 -3.60
N GLN A 23 -3.84 -11.17 -3.69
CA GLN A 23 -2.41 -11.40 -3.63
C GLN A 23 -1.70 -10.20 -3.02
N ARG A 24 -0.45 -10.38 -2.68
CA ARG A 24 0.37 -9.35 -2.09
C ARG A 24 1.53 -9.01 -3.00
N THR A 25 1.80 -7.73 -3.17
CA THR A 25 2.99 -7.25 -3.87
C THR A 25 3.78 -6.38 -2.92
N GLN A 26 5.08 -6.62 -2.82
CA GLN A 26 5.96 -5.92 -1.91
C GLN A 26 6.93 -5.02 -2.66
N GLY A 27 7.20 -3.85 -2.09
CA GLY A 27 8.22 -2.94 -2.57
C GLY A 27 9.14 -2.55 -1.43
N LEU A 28 10.39 -2.21 -1.77
CA LEU A 28 11.41 -1.86 -0.78
C LEU A 28 12.30 -0.76 -1.33
N LYS A 29 12.62 0.21 -0.50
CA LYS A 29 13.65 1.21 -0.80
C LYS A 29 14.60 1.30 0.40
N ALA A 30 15.86 0.94 0.20
CA ALA A 30 16.87 0.98 1.26
C ALA A 30 18.23 1.28 0.65
N PRO A 31 18.90 2.36 1.07
CA PRO A 31 18.40 3.41 1.94
C PRO A 31 17.38 4.28 1.20
N ALA A 32 16.65 5.10 1.94
CA ALA A 32 15.66 5.98 1.36
C ALA A 32 16.08 7.43 1.51
N PRO A 33 16.84 7.97 0.55
CA PRO A 33 17.27 9.36 0.60
C PRO A 33 16.12 10.30 0.26
N LYS A 34 16.32 11.59 0.44
CA LYS A 34 15.30 12.58 0.09
C LYS A 34 14.90 12.41 -1.37
N GLY A 35 13.63 12.56 -1.65
CA GLY A 35 13.06 12.44 -2.99
C GLY A 35 11.87 11.51 -3.04
N LYS A 36 11.33 11.35 -4.24
CA LYS A 36 10.18 10.48 -4.46
C LYS A 36 10.67 9.11 -4.89
N HIS A 37 10.16 8.08 -4.24
CA HIS A 37 10.53 6.70 -4.54
C HIS A 37 9.28 5.86 -4.79
N PRO A 38 9.14 5.31 -5.99
CA PRO A 38 8.03 4.38 -6.24
C PRO A 38 8.32 3.07 -5.52
N LEU A 39 7.33 2.53 -4.86
CA LEU A 39 7.47 1.27 -4.13
C LEU A 39 6.73 0.13 -4.81
N VAL A 40 5.48 0.35 -5.18
CA VAL A 40 4.66 -0.66 -5.85
C VAL A 40 3.92 -0.01 -7.01
N THR A 41 4.01 -0.63 -8.17
CA THR A 41 3.24 -0.21 -9.35
C THR A 41 2.51 -1.44 -9.88
N LEU A 42 1.20 -1.34 -9.95
CA LEU A 42 0.36 -2.42 -10.45
C LEU A 42 -0.34 -1.99 -11.72
N ARG A 43 -0.41 -2.90 -12.69
CA ARG A 43 -1.14 -2.66 -13.93
C ARG A 43 -2.55 -3.16 -13.79
N GLY A 44 -3.49 -2.38 -14.29
CA GLY A 44 -4.90 -2.77 -14.26
C GLY A 44 -5.32 -3.56 -15.47
N PRO A 45 -6.56 -4.01 -15.44
CA PRO A 45 -7.54 -3.74 -14.40
C PRO A 45 -7.29 -4.55 -13.14
N GLY A 46 -7.69 -4.00 -12.01
CA GLY A 46 -7.51 -4.66 -10.72
C GLY A 46 -8.28 -3.97 -9.61
N VAL A 47 -8.14 -4.51 -8.40
CA VAL A 47 -8.82 -4.00 -7.22
C VAL A 47 -7.82 -3.85 -6.09
N PHE A 48 -7.82 -2.68 -5.47
CA PHE A 48 -7.00 -2.39 -4.30
C PHE A 48 -7.80 -2.71 -3.04
N LEU A 49 -7.19 -3.47 -2.14
CA LEU A 49 -7.81 -3.81 -0.86
C LEU A 49 -7.19 -3.07 0.30
N ALA A 50 -5.88 -3.12 0.42
CA ALA A 50 -5.19 -2.51 1.55
C ALA A 50 -3.71 -2.37 1.24
N ALA A 51 -3.06 -1.50 1.99
CA ALA A 51 -1.61 -1.33 1.90
C ALA A 51 -1.04 -1.02 3.28
N LEU A 52 0.23 -1.32 3.44
CA LEU A 52 0.98 -0.83 4.58
C LEU A 52 2.33 -0.33 4.09
N VAL A 53 2.82 0.71 4.74
CA VAL A 53 4.13 1.28 4.44
C VAL A 53 4.85 1.43 5.76
N SER A 54 5.93 0.68 5.94
CA SER A 54 6.73 0.71 7.17
C SER A 54 8.01 1.49 6.93
N LYS A 55 8.28 2.45 7.81
CA LYS A 55 9.45 3.29 7.74
C LYS A 55 10.34 3.04 8.96
N GLN A 56 11.61 2.77 8.73
CA GLN A 56 12.59 2.63 9.78
C GLN A 56 13.54 3.82 9.74
N GLY A 57 13.67 4.51 10.86
CA GLY A 57 14.53 5.69 10.96
C GLY A 57 13.83 6.96 10.56
N GLY A 58 14.62 7.97 10.28
CA GLY A 58 14.10 9.31 10.01
C GLY A 58 14.23 10.22 11.21
N ASN A 59 14.01 11.51 11.00
CA ASN A 59 14.16 12.50 12.08
C ASN A 59 12.98 13.42 12.27
N THR A 60 12.17 13.67 11.25
CA THR A 60 11.05 14.60 11.35
C THR A 60 9.71 14.00 11.00
N ASP A 61 9.71 12.78 10.52
CA ASP A 61 8.51 12.09 10.01
C ASP A 61 7.86 12.82 8.83
N LEU A 62 8.64 13.61 8.10
CA LEU A 62 8.18 14.28 6.90
C LEU A 62 8.38 13.38 5.67
N THR A 63 7.98 12.13 5.80
CA THR A 63 7.91 11.20 4.69
C THR A 63 6.43 11.01 4.36
N PHE A 64 6.09 11.31 3.11
CA PHE A 64 4.71 11.26 2.65
C PHE A 64 4.43 9.93 1.98
N VAL A 65 3.27 9.37 2.27
CA VAL A 65 2.78 8.17 1.60
C VAL A 65 1.79 8.62 0.55
N ASN A 66 2.04 8.25 -0.70
CA ASN A 66 1.20 8.67 -1.82
C ASN A 66 0.57 7.46 -2.49
N LEU A 67 -0.73 7.47 -2.64
CA LEU A 67 -1.45 6.46 -3.39
C LEU A 67 -2.13 7.11 -4.57
N ASP A 68 -1.76 6.70 -5.77
CA ASP A 68 -2.33 7.21 -7.00
C ASP A 68 -3.06 6.09 -7.72
N ILE A 69 -4.28 6.34 -8.13
CA ILE A 69 -5.10 5.39 -8.87
C ILE A 69 -5.50 6.03 -10.18
N ASP A 70 -5.11 5.40 -11.29
CA ASP A 70 -5.41 5.87 -12.63
C ASP A 70 -5.02 7.35 -12.84
N GLY A 71 -3.86 7.72 -12.32
CA GLY A 71 -3.33 9.07 -12.47
C GLY A 71 -3.89 10.09 -11.50
N ARG A 72 -4.77 9.68 -10.58
CA ARG A 72 -5.34 10.58 -9.60
C ARG A 72 -4.77 10.29 -8.24
N ASN A 73 -4.36 11.33 -7.53
CA ASN A 73 -3.88 11.16 -6.17
C ASN A 73 -5.05 10.95 -5.22
N VAL A 74 -5.12 9.77 -4.64
CA VAL A 74 -6.19 9.38 -3.73
C VAL A 74 -5.83 9.74 -2.29
N THR A 75 -4.57 9.57 -1.93
CA THR A 75 -4.11 9.99 -0.62
C THR A 75 -2.65 10.43 -0.69
N SER A 76 -2.31 11.44 0.09
CA SER A 76 -0.94 11.91 0.24
C SER A 76 -0.85 12.49 1.64
N LEU A 77 -0.22 11.75 2.53
CA LEU A 77 -0.16 12.13 3.93
C LEU A 77 1.18 11.73 4.50
N SER A 78 1.78 12.62 5.29
CA SER A 78 3.04 12.31 5.95
C SER A 78 2.81 11.56 7.25
N PHE A 79 3.84 10.89 7.72
CA PHE A 79 3.80 10.23 9.02
C PHE A 79 3.57 11.27 10.12
N ALA A 80 4.18 12.45 9.99
CA ALA A 80 3.98 13.54 10.95
C ALA A 80 2.54 14.02 10.95
N ALA A 81 1.95 14.19 9.77
CA ALA A 81 0.57 14.66 9.67
C ALA A 81 -0.40 13.63 10.22
N ALA A 82 -0.16 12.35 9.95
CA ALA A 82 -1.01 11.30 10.48
C ALA A 82 -1.01 11.32 12.02
N ASP A 83 0.15 11.52 12.62
CA ASP A 83 0.26 11.61 14.07
C ASP A 83 -0.46 12.86 14.59
N ASN A 84 -0.20 14.01 13.98
CA ASN A 84 -0.80 15.27 14.38
C ASN A 84 -2.31 15.31 14.24
N LEU A 85 -2.84 14.57 13.26
CA LEU A 85 -4.28 14.47 13.06
C LEU A 85 -4.93 13.41 13.96
N GLY A 86 -4.14 12.70 14.74
CA GLY A 86 -4.68 11.67 15.62
C GLY A 86 -5.06 10.38 14.92
N LEU A 87 -4.51 10.12 13.73
CA LEU A 87 -4.82 8.92 12.98
C LEU A 87 -4.00 7.74 13.48
N THR A 88 -4.07 7.48 14.79
CA THR A 88 -3.30 6.42 15.45
C THR A 88 -4.19 5.27 15.90
N GLN A 89 -5.44 5.29 15.50
CA GLN A 89 -6.40 4.25 15.83
C GLN A 89 -7.38 4.11 14.67
N HIS A 90 -8.16 3.05 14.70
CA HIS A 90 -9.15 2.78 13.68
C HIS A 90 -10.08 3.98 13.48
N ASN A 91 -10.36 4.34 12.25
CA ASN A 91 -11.17 5.49 11.91
C ASN A 91 -11.92 5.26 10.58
N PRO A 92 -12.93 6.08 10.27
CA PRO A 92 -13.73 5.88 9.07
C PRO A 92 -12.98 6.09 7.77
N TYR A 93 -11.82 6.76 7.79
CA TYR A 93 -11.05 7.02 6.58
C TYR A 93 -10.15 5.84 6.20
N GLY A 94 -9.92 4.93 7.14
CA GLY A 94 -9.06 3.78 6.89
C GLY A 94 -7.57 4.09 6.82
N LEU A 95 -7.16 5.24 7.31
CA LEU A 95 -5.75 5.65 7.32
C LEU A 95 -5.28 5.64 8.79
N VAL A 96 -4.35 4.75 9.11
CA VAL A 96 -3.91 4.57 10.50
C VAL A 96 -2.39 4.52 10.56
N LEU A 97 -1.82 5.29 11.48
CA LEU A 97 -0.39 5.25 11.78
C LEU A 97 -0.18 4.40 13.03
N LEU A 98 0.61 3.35 12.90
CA LEU A 98 0.96 2.47 13.99
C LEU A 98 2.43 2.66 14.34
N ARG A 99 2.72 2.85 15.63
CA ARG A 99 4.08 3.04 16.08
C ARG A 99 4.61 1.77 16.74
N GLY A 100 5.62 1.18 16.14
CA GLY A 100 6.35 0.05 16.71
C GLY A 100 7.61 0.54 17.39
N LYS A 101 8.44 -0.40 17.82
CA LYS A 101 9.70 -0.06 18.49
C LYS A 101 10.72 0.51 17.53
N LEU A 102 10.89 -0.12 16.39
CA LEU A 102 11.91 0.26 15.42
C LEU A 102 11.33 0.89 14.17
N VAL A 103 10.08 0.63 13.89
CA VAL A 103 9.45 1.10 12.67
C VAL A 103 8.10 1.72 12.97
N GLU A 104 7.71 2.64 12.10
CA GLU A 104 6.36 3.17 12.09
C GLU A 104 5.70 2.64 10.85
N THR A 105 4.44 2.25 10.94
CA THR A 105 3.71 1.67 9.82
C THR A 105 2.45 2.48 9.54
N PHE A 106 2.35 2.95 8.31
CA PHE A 106 1.17 3.66 7.85
C PHE A 106 0.31 2.66 7.09
N THR A 107 -0.93 2.48 7.52
CA THR A 107 -1.84 1.53 6.86
C THR A 107 -2.94 2.27 6.13
N ILE A 108 -3.32 1.71 4.99
CA ILE A 108 -4.42 2.20 4.18
C ILE A 108 -5.39 1.05 3.99
N GLY A 109 -6.59 1.19 4.53
CA GLY A 109 -7.62 0.16 4.40
C GLY A 109 -8.97 0.82 4.28
N PHE A 110 -9.30 1.29 3.10
CA PHE A 110 -10.56 1.98 2.88
C PHE A 110 -11.76 1.07 3.16
N PRO A 111 -12.91 1.64 3.51
CA PRO A 111 -14.10 0.84 3.84
C PRO A 111 -14.56 -0.07 2.70
N SER A 112 -14.26 0.29 1.47
CA SER A 112 -14.61 -0.52 0.30
C SER A 112 -13.41 -0.66 -0.62
N PRO A 113 -13.27 -1.79 -1.31
CA PRO A 113 -12.21 -1.94 -2.29
C PRO A 113 -12.31 -0.88 -3.39
N LEU A 114 -11.17 -0.46 -3.92
CA LEU A 114 -11.12 0.53 -4.99
C LEU A 114 -10.62 -0.15 -6.26
N ARG A 115 -11.39 0.02 -7.32
CA ARG A 115 -11.02 -0.54 -8.61
C ARG A 115 -10.08 0.43 -9.33
N PHE A 116 -9.05 -0.11 -9.98
CA PHE A 116 -8.20 0.66 -10.88
C PHE A 116 -8.26 0.02 -12.27
N GLU A 117 -8.40 0.86 -13.28
CA GLU A 117 -8.53 0.37 -14.66
C GLU A 117 -7.19 0.29 -15.36
N ARG A 118 -6.31 1.23 -15.11
CA ARG A 118 -5.02 1.30 -15.79
C ARG A 118 -3.85 1.00 -14.88
N GLU A 119 -3.76 1.66 -13.75
CA GLU A 119 -2.61 1.46 -12.88
C GLU A 119 -2.87 1.97 -11.47
N LEU A 120 -2.15 1.38 -10.54
CA LEU A 120 -2.10 1.85 -9.16
C LEU A 120 -0.63 2.03 -8.81
N LYS A 121 -0.30 3.16 -8.22
CA LYS A 121 1.06 3.44 -7.74
C LYS A 121 1.04 3.79 -6.28
N LEU A 122 1.85 3.08 -5.51
CA LEU A 122 2.13 3.42 -4.13
C LEU A 122 3.57 3.90 -4.08
N SER A 123 3.77 5.13 -3.66
CA SER A 123 5.09 5.74 -3.59
C SER A 123 5.24 6.50 -2.29
N VAL A 124 6.48 6.87 -1.97
CA VAL A 124 6.77 7.74 -0.84
C VAL A 124 7.56 8.93 -1.33
N THR A 125 7.37 10.06 -0.67
CA THR A 125 8.21 11.23 -0.87
C THR A 125 8.92 11.47 0.46
N VAL A 126 10.22 11.22 0.47
CA VAL A 126 11.02 11.37 1.68
C VAL A 126 11.53 12.81 1.74
N ASN A 127 11.14 13.53 2.78
CA ASN A 127 11.57 14.91 2.99
C ASN A 127 12.19 15.04 4.38
N GLU A 128 13.00 14.07 4.73
CA GLU A 128 13.71 14.00 6.00
C GLU A 128 15.00 13.21 5.82
N THR A 129 15.86 13.22 6.82
CA THR A 129 17.13 12.50 6.77
C THR A 129 17.11 11.30 7.70
N GLY A 130 18.01 10.36 7.46
CA GLY A 130 18.18 9.22 8.35
C GLY A 130 17.19 8.08 8.16
N VAL A 131 16.47 8.05 7.05
CA VAL A 131 15.57 6.94 6.77
C VAL A 131 16.39 5.74 6.29
N VAL A 132 16.35 4.67 7.08
CA VAL A 132 17.15 3.47 6.81
C VAL A 132 16.52 2.64 5.71
N GLN A 133 15.22 2.42 5.80
CA GLN A 133 14.50 1.68 4.77
C GLN A 133 13.01 1.92 4.86
N ILE A 134 12.35 1.71 3.75
CA ILE A 134 10.90 1.76 3.65
C ILE A 134 10.44 0.50 2.93
N VAL A 135 9.53 -0.24 3.55
CA VAL A 135 8.94 -1.44 2.98
C VAL A 135 7.45 -1.21 2.80
N ALA A 136 6.95 -1.57 1.66
CA ALA A 136 5.52 -1.45 1.37
C ALA A 136 4.97 -2.81 0.97
N ASN A 137 3.72 -3.06 1.36
CA ASN A 137 2.98 -4.23 0.91
C ASN A 137 1.61 -3.76 0.47
N VAL A 138 1.18 -4.24 -0.68
CA VAL A 138 -0.16 -3.95 -1.21
C VAL A 138 -0.91 -5.25 -1.37
N ILE A 139 -2.11 -5.30 -0.81
CA ILE A 139 -3.02 -6.41 -1.00
C ILE A 139 -3.99 -6.00 -2.10
N HIS A 140 -4.05 -6.79 -3.16
CA HIS A 140 -4.85 -6.46 -4.33
C HIS A 140 -5.37 -7.75 -4.97
N GLY A 141 -6.31 -7.58 -5.88
CA GLY A 141 -6.89 -8.71 -6.57
C GLY A 141 -7.40 -8.30 -7.94
N THR A 142 -8.17 -9.21 -8.53
CA THR A 142 -8.80 -8.99 -9.82
C THR A 142 -10.30 -8.87 -9.65
N VAL A 143 -10.95 -8.40 -10.69
CA VAL A 143 -12.42 -8.27 -10.68
C VAL A 143 -13.09 -9.55 -11.13
#